data_190026c055ab43b1f3ca519a1f4b3587
#
_entry.id   190026c055ab43b1f3ca519a1f4b3587
#
_cell.length_a   1.000
_cell.length_b   1.000
_cell.length_c   1.000
_cell.angle_alpha   90.00
_cell.angle_beta   90.00
_cell.angle_gamma   90.00
#
_symmetry.space_group_name_H-M   'P 1'
#
loop_
_entity.id
_entity.type
_entity.pdbx_description
1 polymer ?
#
loop_
_entity_poly.entity_id
_entity_poly.type
_entity_poly.pdbx_seq_one_letter_code
_entity_poly.pdbx_strand_id
1 'polypeptide(L)'
;MQLSRIAVAAAFGLAVLPDLRAAAPGWPGWRGPSRDALSTETGLASQWPAGGPPLAWKATGMGAGFSSVAVVDDRIYTMGDRDGAQYLLALDAKDGSLVWKSRVGPTWNDEYGGPRGTPSVDGGTVYAMGTEGDLVAVEAATGKERWRRSLPSDFGGRVMSMWKWAESPLVDGDRVIVTPGASAATLVALDKATGKEIWRSAVPDLGPAGKDGAGYASVVISNASGVKQYVQLLGRGLVGVRASDGKFLWGYNRVANQVANISTPLVRANWAFASTGYQTGAALVELSKSADQGVQARELYFLPAKTFQNHHGGMVLVGNHIYGGNGQSKGFPICIEFTTGKVAWGGDIRNAGTGSAAVVYADGNLYFRYQNGVVMLIQATPEGYHERGSFTIPGVEKPSWSHPVVVGGKLYLREQDTLYVYDIRKAA
;
A
#
# COMPACT_ATOMS: atom_id res chain seq x y z
N MET A 1 -21.35 81.51 17.29
CA MET A 1 -21.29 80.40 16.31
C MET A 1 -20.22 79.45 16.82
N GLN A 2 -20.65 78.41 17.53
CA GLN A 2 -19.77 77.35 18.04
C GLN A 2 -19.79 76.17 17.08
N LEU A 3 -18.63 75.79 16.58
CA LEU A 3 -18.44 74.59 15.76
C LEU A 3 -18.08 73.41 16.64
N SER A 4 -18.98 72.45 16.78
CA SER A 4 -18.74 71.15 17.44
C SER A 4 -17.89 70.24 16.53
N ARG A 5 -16.77 69.74 17.04
CA ARG A 5 -15.97 68.69 16.40
C ARG A 5 -16.46 67.32 16.87
N ILE A 6 -16.92 66.54 15.95
CA ILE A 6 -17.27 65.13 16.17
C ILE A 6 -16.00 64.30 15.94
N ALA A 7 -15.53 63.59 16.99
CA ALA A 7 -14.45 62.63 16.88
C ALA A 7 -15.04 61.27 16.57
N VAL A 8 -14.64 60.70 15.41
CA VAL A 8 -14.97 59.35 15.02
C VAL A 8 -13.85 58.41 15.50
N ALA A 9 -14.16 57.57 16.47
CA ALA A 9 -13.25 56.51 16.93
C ALA A 9 -13.35 55.31 16.01
N ALA A 10 -12.30 55.00 15.26
CA ALA A 10 -12.19 53.77 14.47
C ALA A 10 -11.72 52.61 15.37
N ALA A 11 -12.59 51.63 15.62
CA ALA A 11 -12.24 50.40 16.31
C ALA A 11 -11.58 49.46 15.30
N PHE A 12 -10.28 49.21 15.45
CA PHE A 12 -9.58 48.15 14.73
C PHE A 12 -9.87 46.82 15.42
N GLY A 13 -10.75 46.02 14.82
CA GLY A 13 -10.90 44.61 15.21
C GLY A 13 -9.70 43.81 14.72
N LEU A 14 -8.90 43.26 15.64
CA LEU A 14 -7.92 42.21 15.30
C LEU A 14 -8.67 40.97 14.85
N ALA A 15 -8.67 40.69 13.53
CA ALA A 15 -9.07 39.40 13.01
C ALA A 15 -7.99 38.38 13.37
N VAL A 16 -8.31 37.48 14.30
CA VAL A 16 -7.48 36.30 14.58
C VAL A 16 -7.61 35.38 13.33
N LEU A 17 -6.58 35.40 12.50
CA LEU A 17 -6.46 34.41 11.41
C LEU A 17 -6.27 33.03 12.07
N PRO A 18 -7.03 32.00 11.64
CA PRO A 18 -6.77 30.66 12.11
C PRO A 18 -5.37 30.25 11.69
N ASP A 19 -4.61 29.70 12.62
CA ASP A 19 -3.28 29.15 12.42
C ASP A 19 -3.39 28.02 11.38
N LEU A 20 -3.03 28.27 10.14
CA LEU A 20 -2.91 27.29 9.07
C LEU A 20 -1.66 26.44 9.36
N ARG A 21 -1.71 25.65 10.43
CA ARG A 21 -0.79 24.53 10.56
C ARG A 21 -1.03 23.64 9.35
N ALA A 22 -0.01 23.50 8.49
CA ALA A 22 -0.01 22.49 7.46
C ALA A 22 -0.40 21.17 8.14
N ALA A 23 -1.47 20.53 7.65
CA ALA A 23 -1.89 19.24 8.18
C ALA A 23 -0.67 18.32 8.21
N ALA A 24 -0.44 17.65 9.33
CA ALA A 24 0.67 16.72 9.44
C ALA A 24 0.56 15.71 8.28
N PRO A 25 1.68 15.34 7.64
CA PRO A 25 1.64 14.41 6.54
C PRO A 25 0.96 13.11 7.01
N GLY A 26 -0.17 12.77 6.40
CA GLY A 26 -0.93 11.56 6.72
C GLY A 26 -0.42 10.35 5.92
N TRP A 27 -0.79 9.16 6.37
CA TRP A 27 -0.63 7.90 5.64
C TRP A 27 -2.00 7.33 5.29
N PRO A 28 -2.70 7.86 4.26
CA PRO A 28 -4.14 7.64 4.06
C PRO A 28 -4.52 6.24 3.56
N GLY A 29 -3.57 5.34 3.37
CA GLY A 29 -3.86 3.99 2.91
C GLY A 29 -2.62 3.20 2.53
N TRP A 30 -2.84 2.18 1.72
CA TRP A 30 -1.80 1.26 1.27
C TRP A 30 -0.60 1.98 0.66
N ARG A 31 0.57 1.81 1.30
CA ARG A 31 1.86 2.35 0.87
C ARG A 31 1.91 3.89 0.81
N GLY A 32 1.07 4.57 1.59
CA GLY A 32 1.06 6.04 1.72
C GLY A 32 0.33 6.78 0.61
N PRO A 33 0.44 8.11 0.57
CA PRO A 33 -0.36 8.96 -0.31
C PRO A 33 -0.13 8.69 -1.80
N SER A 34 1.09 8.36 -2.20
CA SER A 34 1.45 8.02 -3.59
C SER A 34 1.45 6.51 -3.88
N ARG A 35 1.12 5.66 -2.90
CA ARG A 35 1.14 4.19 -2.98
C ARG A 35 2.51 3.61 -3.36
N ASP A 36 3.59 4.30 -3.04
CA ASP A 36 4.99 3.97 -3.36
C ASP A 36 5.82 3.50 -2.16
N ALA A 37 5.24 3.59 -0.94
CA ALA A 37 5.89 3.32 0.35
C ALA A 37 7.09 4.25 0.62
N LEU A 38 7.00 5.49 0.15
CA LEU A 38 7.95 6.54 0.47
C LEU A 38 7.32 7.51 1.48
N SER A 39 7.88 7.58 2.68
CA SER A 39 7.52 8.61 3.65
C SER A 39 8.32 9.87 3.39
N THR A 40 7.67 11.02 3.50
CA THR A 40 8.32 12.34 3.40
C THR A 40 8.83 12.85 4.74
N GLU A 41 8.76 12.05 5.79
CA GLU A 41 9.28 12.37 7.13
C GLU A 41 10.77 12.64 7.11
N THR A 42 11.20 13.57 7.92
CA THR A 42 12.60 13.96 8.15
C THR A 42 12.89 14.11 9.64
N GLY A 43 14.18 14.17 10.02
CA GLY A 43 14.57 14.26 11.43
C GLY A 43 14.42 12.93 12.19
N LEU A 44 14.43 11.81 11.44
CA LEU A 44 14.37 10.47 12.01
C LEU A 44 15.76 9.98 12.45
N ALA A 45 15.79 9.02 13.37
CA ALA A 45 17.03 8.39 13.80
C ALA A 45 17.68 7.62 12.65
N SER A 46 18.90 7.96 12.31
CA SER A 46 19.68 7.28 11.26
C SER A 46 20.35 5.99 11.73
N GLN A 47 20.27 5.70 13.03
CA GLN A 47 20.77 4.48 13.68
C GLN A 47 19.92 4.18 14.90
N TRP A 48 19.68 2.90 15.17
CA TRP A 48 18.97 2.47 16.37
C TRP A 48 19.93 1.94 17.43
N PRO A 49 19.62 2.13 18.72
CA PRO A 49 20.33 1.46 19.81
C PRO A 49 20.10 -0.05 19.79
N ALA A 50 20.89 -0.78 20.58
CA ALA A 50 20.62 -2.17 20.85
C ALA A 50 19.21 -2.35 21.43
N GLY A 51 18.39 -3.24 20.82
CA GLY A 51 16.99 -3.45 21.17
C GLY A 51 15.99 -2.58 20.42
N GLY A 52 16.45 -1.71 19.51
CA GLY A 52 15.60 -0.91 18.63
C GLY A 52 15.18 0.44 19.20
N PRO A 53 14.27 1.15 18.51
CA PRO A 53 13.75 2.43 18.96
C PRO A 53 12.81 2.27 20.16
N PRO A 54 12.62 3.34 20.99
CA PRO A 54 11.74 3.27 22.14
C PRO A 54 10.28 3.01 21.73
N LEU A 55 9.63 2.10 22.44
CA LEU A 55 8.20 1.83 22.28
C LEU A 55 7.43 3.04 22.86
N ALA A 56 6.66 3.72 22.02
CA ALA A 56 5.80 4.82 22.46
C ALA A 56 4.55 4.26 23.17
N TRP A 57 3.89 3.30 22.54
CA TRP A 57 2.76 2.59 23.10
C TRP A 57 2.46 1.29 22.30
N LYS A 58 1.64 0.41 22.88
CA LYS A 58 1.04 -0.73 22.20
C LYS A 58 -0.44 -0.84 22.57
N ALA A 59 -1.25 -1.33 21.64
CA ALA A 59 -2.67 -1.62 21.87
C ALA A 59 -3.03 -2.98 21.30
N THR A 60 -3.99 -3.65 21.92
CA THR A 60 -4.53 -4.95 21.51
C THR A 60 -5.99 -4.81 21.08
N GLY A 61 -6.55 -5.88 20.53
CA GLY A 61 -7.95 -5.90 20.12
C GLY A 61 -8.16 -5.58 18.65
N MET A 62 -7.08 -5.66 17.82
CA MET A 62 -7.21 -5.50 16.37
C MET A 62 -7.86 -6.72 15.71
N GLY A 63 -7.84 -7.88 16.37
CA GLY A 63 -8.24 -9.16 15.80
C GLY A 63 -7.17 -9.75 14.88
N ALA A 64 -7.39 -10.98 14.43
CA ALA A 64 -6.46 -11.65 13.52
C ALA A 64 -6.43 -10.99 12.14
N GLY A 65 -5.27 -11.02 11.46
CA GLY A 65 -5.13 -10.54 10.09
C GLY A 65 -3.79 -9.84 9.81
N PHE A 66 -3.61 -9.49 8.55
CA PHE A 66 -2.38 -8.93 8.00
C PHE A 66 -2.55 -7.53 7.42
N SER A 67 -3.72 -6.91 7.60
CA SER A 67 -3.96 -5.52 7.21
C SER A 67 -2.92 -4.60 7.85
N SER A 68 -2.32 -3.70 7.07
CA SER A 68 -1.53 -2.61 7.62
C SER A 68 -2.45 -1.51 8.17
N VAL A 69 -1.90 -0.37 8.54
CA VAL A 69 -2.66 0.76 9.06
C VAL A 69 -2.69 1.91 8.07
N ALA A 70 -3.81 2.65 8.03
CA ALA A 70 -3.87 4.02 7.54
C ALA A 70 -3.87 4.96 8.76
N VAL A 71 -3.11 6.05 8.68
CA VAL A 71 -3.00 7.04 9.76
C VAL A 71 -3.35 8.41 9.17
N VAL A 72 -4.45 9.00 9.64
CA VAL A 72 -4.93 10.30 9.15
C VAL A 72 -5.40 11.11 10.37
N ASP A 73 -4.84 12.29 10.52
CA ASP A 73 -5.08 13.17 11.65
C ASP A 73 -4.85 12.45 13.01
N ASP A 74 -5.86 12.37 13.83
CA ASP A 74 -5.85 11.72 15.14
C ASP A 74 -6.38 10.27 15.11
N ARG A 75 -6.50 9.66 13.94
CA ARG A 75 -7.10 8.33 13.76
C ARG A 75 -6.18 7.35 13.05
N ILE A 76 -6.28 6.10 13.49
CA ILE A 76 -5.66 4.94 12.85
C ILE A 76 -6.78 4.03 12.38
N TYR A 77 -6.71 3.59 11.12
CA TYR A 77 -7.68 2.64 10.54
C TYR A 77 -6.97 1.35 10.14
N THR A 78 -7.56 0.22 10.51
CA THR A 78 -7.06 -1.12 10.13
C THR A 78 -8.22 -2.11 10.05
N MET A 79 -7.96 -3.33 9.60
CA MET A 79 -8.98 -4.39 9.53
C MET A 79 -8.55 -5.61 10.34
N GLY A 80 -9.49 -6.34 10.91
CA GLY A 80 -9.22 -7.59 11.64
C GLY A 80 -10.43 -8.50 11.75
N ASP A 81 -10.15 -9.79 11.92
CA ASP A 81 -11.16 -10.80 12.25
C ASP A 81 -11.40 -10.79 13.76
N ARG A 82 -12.63 -10.49 14.14
CA ARG A 82 -13.10 -10.45 15.53
C ARG A 82 -14.54 -10.95 15.62
N ASP A 83 -14.88 -11.59 16.69
CA ASP A 83 -16.27 -11.93 17.02
C ASP A 83 -17.03 -12.62 15.84
N GLY A 84 -16.35 -13.46 15.07
CA GLY A 84 -16.93 -14.19 13.93
C GLY A 84 -17.15 -13.36 12.65
N ALA A 85 -16.59 -12.15 12.55
CA ALA A 85 -16.67 -11.33 11.35
C ALA A 85 -15.38 -10.51 11.11
N GLN A 86 -15.23 -10.01 9.89
CA GLN A 86 -14.21 -9.01 9.55
C GLN A 86 -14.73 -7.62 9.86
N TYR A 87 -13.94 -6.85 10.60
CA TYR A 87 -14.25 -5.48 10.95
C TYR A 87 -13.20 -4.51 10.42
N LEU A 88 -13.66 -3.35 9.99
CA LEU A 88 -12.90 -2.13 9.89
C LEU A 88 -12.92 -1.47 11.27
N LEU A 89 -11.75 -1.08 11.77
CA LEU A 89 -11.54 -0.49 13.09
C LEU A 89 -10.98 0.91 12.94
N ALA A 90 -11.50 1.85 13.72
CA ALA A 90 -10.88 3.16 13.94
C ALA A 90 -10.38 3.23 15.38
N LEU A 91 -9.12 3.62 15.52
CA LEU A 91 -8.43 3.74 16.80
C LEU A 91 -7.99 5.19 16.99
N ASP A 92 -7.87 5.63 18.23
CA ASP A 92 -7.22 6.88 18.58
C ASP A 92 -5.71 6.78 18.33
N ALA A 93 -5.12 7.74 17.62
CA ALA A 93 -3.69 7.71 17.30
C ALA A 93 -2.77 8.02 18.49
N LYS A 94 -3.34 8.49 19.60
CA LYS A 94 -2.59 8.80 20.82
C LYS A 94 -2.19 7.56 21.59
N ASP A 95 -3.11 6.57 21.69
CA ASP A 95 -2.94 5.40 22.58
C ASP A 95 -3.44 4.09 21.99
N GLY A 96 -4.05 4.11 20.79
CA GLY A 96 -4.61 2.94 20.12
C GLY A 96 -5.95 2.46 20.68
N SER A 97 -6.64 3.25 21.52
CA SER A 97 -7.95 2.90 22.01
C SER A 97 -8.99 2.82 20.89
N LEU A 98 -9.90 1.85 20.96
CA LEU A 98 -10.94 1.66 19.95
C LEU A 98 -11.96 2.81 20.01
N VAL A 99 -12.15 3.51 18.89
CA VAL A 99 -13.16 4.57 18.73
C VAL A 99 -14.48 4.00 18.22
N TRP A 100 -14.39 3.23 17.12
CA TRP A 100 -15.53 2.51 16.57
C TRP A 100 -15.07 1.28 15.75
N LYS A 101 -15.98 0.34 15.51
CA LYS A 101 -15.81 -0.76 14.56
C LYS A 101 -17.01 -0.85 13.63
N SER A 102 -16.78 -1.20 12.37
CA SER A 102 -17.80 -1.40 11.34
C SER A 102 -17.60 -2.76 10.67
N ARG A 103 -18.67 -3.55 10.54
CA ARG A 103 -18.59 -4.89 9.93
C ARG A 103 -18.34 -4.78 8.43
N VAL A 104 -17.34 -5.53 7.93
CA VAL A 104 -17.02 -5.61 6.50
C VAL A 104 -17.61 -6.86 5.88
N GLY A 105 -17.27 -8.05 6.37
CA GLY A 105 -17.68 -9.32 5.80
C GLY A 105 -17.56 -10.47 6.80
N PRO A 106 -17.69 -11.72 6.34
CA PRO A 106 -17.45 -12.91 7.16
C PRO A 106 -15.94 -13.09 7.43
N THR A 107 -15.61 -13.81 8.50
CA THR A 107 -14.23 -14.25 8.75
C THR A 107 -13.77 -15.23 7.68
N TRP A 108 -12.47 -15.22 7.42
CA TRP A 108 -11.83 -16.29 6.66
C TRP A 108 -10.93 -17.12 7.58
N ASN A 109 -11.42 -18.29 7.95
CA ASN A 109 -10.74 -19.23 8.84
C ASN A 109 -9.82 -20.14 8.02
N ASP A 110 -8.54 -19.82 7.97
CA ASP A 110 -7.47 -20.55 7.28
C ASP A 110 -6.19 -20.38 8.09
N GLU A 111 -5.15 -21.16 7.79
CA GLU A 111 -3.82 -20.99 8.38
C GLU A 111 -3.32 -19.54 8.27
N TYR A 112 -3.60 -18.91 7.13
CA TYR A 112 -3.27 -17.51 6.82
C TYR A 112 -4.52 -16.62 6.77
N GLY A 113 -5.53 -16.93 7.57
CA GLY A 113 -6.81 -16.23 7.60
C GLY A 113 -6.71 -14.77 8.03
N GLY A 114 -7.82 -14.06 7.89
CA GLY A 114 -7.97 -12.65 8.22
C GLY A 114 -7.69 -11.68 7.07
N PRO A 115 -8.14 -10.43 7.21
CA PRO A 115 -8.03 -9.40 6.18
C PRO A 115 -6.59 -8.97 5.93
N ARG A 116 -6.27 -8.67 4.65
CA ARG A 116 -4.96 -8.24 4.18
C ARG A 116 -4.97 -6.83 3.59
N GLY A 117 -6.08 -6.42 2.98
CA GLY A 117 -6.24 -5.07 2.45
C GLY A 117 -6.09 -4.02 3.54
N THR A 118 -5.38 -2.94 3.24
CA THR A 118 -5.29 -1.75 4.10
C THR A 118 -6.44 -0.81 3.75
N PRO A 119 -7.18 -0.27 4.72
CA PRO A 119 -8.20 0.74 4.46
C PRO A 119 -7.64 1.97 3.77
N SER A 120 -8.44 2.62 2.92
CA SER A 120 -8.09 3.89 2.27
C SER A 120 -9.01 5.00 2.78
N VAL A 121 -8.43 6.14 3.16
CA VAL A 121 -9.16 7.28 3.76
C VAL A 121 -9.15 8.45 2.79
N ASP A 122 -10.31 8.99 2.48
CA ASP A 122 -10.44 10.20 1.65
C ASP A 122 -11.72 10.98 1.99
N GLY A 123 -11.61 12.29 2.13
CA GLY A 123 -12.76 13.20 2.28
C GLY A 123 -13.75 12.81 3.38
N GLY A 124 -13.27 12.33 4.55
CA GLY A 124 -14.13 11.90 5.66
C GLY A 124 -14.82 10.54 5.43
N THR A 125 -14.36 9.75 4.47
CA THR A 125 -14.83 8.39 4.18
C THR A 125 -13.66 7.41 4.25
N VAL A 126 -13.92 6.22 4.81
CA VAL A 126 -12.96 5.10 4.82
C VAL A 126 -13.52 3.99 3.94
N TYR A 127 -12.69 3.52 3.03
CA TYR A 127 -12.99 2.42 2.10
C TYR A 127 -12.19 1.19 2.50
N ALA A 128 -12.86 0.06 2.68
CA ALA A 128 -12.22 -1.18 3.09
C ALA A 128 -12.78 -2.38 2.32
N MET A 129 -11.92 -3.33 2.00
CA MET A 129 -12.32 -4.55 1.29
C MET A 129 -11.96 -5.79 2.09
N GLY A 130 -12.97 -6.62 2.35
CA GLY A 130 -12.82 -7.90 3.03
C GLY A 130 -12.30 -9.01 2.11
N THR A 131 -11.92 -10.13 2.71
CA THR A 131 -11.34 -11.28 1.99
C THR A 131 -12.31 -11.93 1.02
N GLU A 132 -13.62 -11.86 1.24
CA GLU A 132 -14.65 -12.38 0.32
C GLU A 132 -15.06 -11.39 -0.78
N GLY A 133 -14.37 -10.23 -0.87
CA GLY A 133 -14.66 -9.20 -1.86
C GLY A 133 -15.79 -8.25 -1.45
N ASP A 134 -16.14 -8.20 -0.17
CA ASP A 134 -17.04 -7.18 0.38
C ASP A 134 -16.30 -5.84 0.44
N LEU A 135 -16.71 -4.88 -0.35
CA LEU A 135 -16.21 -3.51 -0.34
C LEU A 135 -17.19 -2.60 0.38
N VAL A 136 -16.72 -1.89 1.39
CA VAL A 136 -17.55 -0.95 2.17
C VAL A 136 -16.97 0.45 2.14
N ALA A 137 -17.84 1.45 2.14
CA ALA A 137 -17.52 2.84 2.44
C ALA A 137 -18.24 3.24 3.73
N VAL A 138 -17.48 3.74 4.67
CA VAL A 138 -18.02 4.18 5.96
C VAL A 138 -17.62 5.61 6.26
N GLU A 139 -18.41 6.30 7.06
CA GLU A 139 -18.10 7.62 7.58
C GLU A 139 -16.92 7.52 8.57
N ALA A 140 -15.84 8.26 8.33
CA ALA A 140 -14.62 8.20 9.12
C ALA A 140 -14.83 8.57 10.60
N ALA A 141 -15.75 9.51 10.87
CA ALA A 141 -16.03 9.98 12.23
C ALA A 141 -16.79 8.95 13.09
N THR A 142 -17.70 8.19 12.48
CA THR A 142 -18.69 7.37 13.22
C THR A 142 -18.66 5.88 12.91
N GLY A 143 -18.01 5.48 11.80
CA GLY A 143 -18.06 4.11 11.29
C GLY A 143 -19.40 3.72 10.65
N LYS A 144 -20.33 4.67 10.49
CA LYS A 144 -21.63 4.41 9.85
C LYS A 144 -21.44 4.08 8.36
N GLU A 145 -21.98 2.94 7.92
CA GLU A 145 -21.93 2.52 6.53
C GLU A 145 -22.67 3.51 5.63
N ARG A 146 -22.01 3.95 4.57
CA ARG A 146 -22.59 4.81 3.50
C ARG A 146 -23.11 3.95 2.35
N TRP A 147 -22.28 2.98 1.92
CA TRP A 147 -22.64 2.03 0.88
C TRP A 147 -21.77 0.79 0.95
N ARG A 148 -22.23 -0.27 0.29
CA ARG A 148 -21.57 -1.59 0.19
C ARG A 148 -21.68 -2.12 -1.23
N ARG A 149 -20.63 -2.87 -1.67
CA ARG A 149 -20.62 -3.66 -2.91
C ARG A 149 -20.04 -5.03 -2.62
N SER A 150 -20.40 -6.01 -3.44
CA SER A 150 -19.84 -7.36 -3.41
C SER A 150 -19.15 -7.64 -4.75
N LEU A 151 -17.84 -7.81 -4.76
CA LEU A 151 -17.13 -8.07 -6.01
C LEU A 151 -17.59 -9.36 -6.71
N PRO A 152 -17.82 -10.48 -5.99
CA PRO A 152 -18.40 -11.68 -6.62
C PRO A 152 -19.81 -11.45 -7.15
N SER A 153 -20.72 -10.93 -6.34
CA SER A 153 -22.15 -10.85 -6.70
C SER A 153 -22.44 -9.77 -7.74
N ASP A 154 -21.80 -8.59 -7.63
CA ASP A 154 -22.09 -7.45 -8.48
C ASP A 154 -21.34 -7.51 -9.82
N PHE A 155 -20.17 -8.15 -9.84
CA PHE A 155 -19.27 -8.12 -11.01
C PHE A 155 -18.81 -9.50 -11.48
N GLY A 156 -19.29 -10.60 -10.87
CA GLY A 156 -18.80 -11.96 -11.15
C GLY A 156 -17.33 -12.15 -10.76
N GLY A 157 -16.89 -11.41 -9.74
CA GLY A 157 -15.51 -11.33 -9.33
C GLY A 157 -14.93 -12.69 -8.92
N ARG A 158 -13.63 -12.90 -9.21
CA ARG A 158 -12.85 -14.06 -8.83
C ARG A 158 -11.38 -13.70 -8.62
N VAL A 159 -10.73 -14.39 -7.71
CA VAL A 159 -9.28 -14.32 -7.54
C VAL A 159 -8.58 -15.44 -8.31
N MET A 160 -7.32 -15.22 -8.68
CA MET A 160 -6.52 -16.18 -9.45
C MET A 160 -6.24 -17.51 -8.72
N SER A 161 -6.34 -17.53 -7.39
CA SER A 161 -5.98 -18.67 -6.55
C SER A 161 -6.77 -18.65 -5.23
N MET A 162 -6.33 -19.40 -4.23
CA MET A 162 -7.10 -19.71 -3.01
C MET A 162 -7.06 -18.63 -1.92
N TRP A 163 -6.16 -17.64 -1.98
CA TRP A 163 -5.91 -16.72 -0.85
C TRP A 163 -6.83 -15.50 -0.81
N LYS A 164 -8.00 -15.55 -1.44
CA LYS A 164 -9.03 -14.52 -1.36
C LYS A 164 -8.53 -13.12 -1.81
N TRP A 165 -9.37 -12.09 -1.71
CA TRP A 165 -8.96 -10.71 -2.01
C TRP A 165 -7.99 -10.15 -0.96
N ALA A 166 -6.94 -9.47 -1.42
CA ALA A 166 -5.93 -8.82 -0.58
C ALA A 166 -5.67 -7.36 -0.98
N GLU A 167 -6.33 -6.90 -2.02
CA GLU A 167 -6.19 -5.55 -2.55
C GLU A 167 -6.64 -4.49 -1.54
N SER A 168 -5.94 -3.37 -1.52
CA SER A 168 -6.36 -2.14 -0.85
C SER A 168 -7.02 -1.23 -1.87
N PRO A 169 -8.28 -0.77 -1.67
CA PRO A 169 -8.99 0.07 -2.63
C PRO A 169 -8.19 1.34 -2.98
N LEU A 170 -8.15 1.73 -4.25
CA LEU A 170 -7.56 3.01 -4.65
C LEU A 170 -8.65 4.07 -4.72
N VAL A 171 -8.46 5.20 -4.04
CA VAL A 171 -9.30 6.39 -4.23
C VAL A 171 -8.57 7.35 -5.14
N ASP A 172 -9.24 7.80 -6.21
CA ASP A 172 -8.71 8.74 -7.20
C ASP A 172 -9.78 9.75 -7.62
N GLY A 173 -9.69 10.96 -7.12
CA GLY A 173 -10.65 12.01 -7.36
C GLY A 173 -12.05 11.65 -6.82
N ASP A 174 -13.01 11.44 -7.71
CA ASP A 174 -14.38 11.05 -7.41
C ASP A 174 -14.63 9.53 -7.46
N ARG A 175 -13.57 8.72 -7.58
CA ARG A 175 -13.66 7.29 -7.87
C ARG A 175 -12.99 6.41 -6.82
N VAL A 176 -13.55 5.20 -6.64
CA VAL A 176 -12.91 4.08 -5.99
C VAL A 176 -12.63 3.01 -7.04
N ILE A 177 -11.37 2.59 -7.17
CA ILE A 177 -10.93 1.60 -8.14
C ILE A 177 -10.63 0.31 -7.42
N VAL A 178 -11.19 -0.79 -7.90
CA VAL A 178 -11.01 -2.14 -7.36
C VAL A 178 -10.89 -3.16 -8.49
N THR A 179 -10.41 -4.36 -8.15
CA THR A 179 -10.13 -5.46 -9.09
C THR A 179 -11.04 -6.65 -8.80
N PRO A 180 -12.26 -6.72 -9.36
CA PRO A 180 -13.05 -7.94 -9.29
C PRO A 180 -12.37 -9.15 -9.92
N GLY A 181 -11.61 -8.97 -11.02
CA GLY A 181 -10.90 -10.05 -11.71
C GLY A 181 -11.76 -10.92 -12.61
N ALA A 182 -13.01 -10.54 -12.88
CA ALA A 182 -13.86 -11.21 -13.85
C ALA A 182 -13.49 -10.83 -15.28
N SER A 183 -13.76 -11.70 -16.26
CA SER A 183 -13.45 -11.43 -17.67
C SER A 183 -14.11 -10.18 -18.23
N ALA A 184 -15.37 -9.91 -17.85
CA ALA A 184 -16.12 -8.73 -18.25
C ALA A 184 -15.96 -7.53 -17.31
N ALA A 185 -15.36 -7.71 -16.14
CA ALA A 185 -15.16 -6.70 -15.09
C ALA A 185 -13.83 -6.98 -14.37
N THR A 186 -12.73 -6.86 -15.09
CA THR A 186 -11.40 -7.11 -14.52
C THR A 186 -11.02 -6.03 -13.52
N LEU A 187 -11.15 -4.73 -13.91
CA LEU A 187 -11.11 -3.57 -13.03
C LEU A 187 -12.43 -2.84 -13.11
N VAL A 188 -12.81 -2.18 -12.02
CA VAL A 188 -14.05 -1.38 -11.93
C VAL A 188 -13.75 -0.06 -11.25
N ALA A 189 -14.31 1.02 -11.79
CA ALA A 189 -14.40 2.31 -11.12
C ALA A 189 -15.82 2.51 -10.59
N LEU A 190 -15.90 2.85 -9.32
CA LEU A 190 -17.13 3.19 -8.63
C LEU A 190 -17.13 4.67 -8.25
N ASP A 191 -18.26 5.32 -8.28
CA ASP A 191 -18.46 6.63 -7.68
C ASP A 191 -18.21 6.55 -6.17
N LYS A 192 -17.29 7.33 -5.66
CA LYS A 192 -16.84 7.21 -4.26
C LYS A 192 -17.91 7.55 -3.23
N ALA A 193 -18.89 8.38 -3.59
CA ALA A 193 -19.95 8.81 -2.67
C ALA A 193 -21.09 7.80 -2.59
N THR A 194 -21.40 7.10 -3.70
CA THR A 194 -22.60 6.26 -3.83
C THR A 194 -22.31 4.78 -4.05
N GLY A 195 -21.09 4.41 -4.42
CA GLY A 195 -20.73 3.04 -4.82
C GLY A 195 -21.32 2.62 -6.17
N LYS A 196 -21.94 3.52 -6.94
CA LYS A 196 -22.46 3.21 -8.29
C LYS A 196 -21.30 3.02 -9.25
N GLU A 197 -21.46 2.07 -10.16
CA GLU A 197 -20.49 1.83 -11.22
C GLU A 197 -20.41 3.02 -12.17
N ILE A 198 -19.18 3.49 -12.45
CA ILE A 198 -18.88 4.49 -13.48
C ILE A 198 -18.49 3.78 -14.77
N TRP A 199 -17.57 2.81 -14.66
CA TRP A 199 -17.15 1.96 -15.78
C TRP A 199 -16.58 0.63 -15.26
N ARG A 200 -16.55 -0.37 -16.13
CA ARG A 200 -15.82 -1.64 -15.95
C ARG A 200 -14.90 -1.88 -17.12
N SER A 201 -13.74 -2.49 -16.86
CA SER A 201 -12.75 -2.85 -17.86
C SER A 201 -12.76 -4.36 -18.09
N ALA A 202 -12.82 -4.77 -19.35
CA ALA A 202 -12.53 -6.13 -19.78
C ALA A 202 -11.08 -6.17 -20.27
N VAL A 203 -10.24 -6.97 -19.61
CA VAL A 203 -8.85 -7.20 -20.03
C VAL A 203 -8.84 -8.45 -20.92
N PRO A 204 -8.25 -8.37 -22.12
CA PRO A 204 -8.16 -9.52 -23.03
C PRO A 204 -7.20 -10.59 -22.48
N ASP A 205 -7.13 -11.75 -23.15
CA ASP A 205 -6.10 -12.74 -22.86
C ASP A 205 -4.71 -12.15 -23.11
N LEU A 206 -3.88 -12.16 -22.07
CA LEU A 206 -2.52 -11.60 -22.11
C LEU A 206 -1.46 -12.65 -22.48
N GLY A 207 -1.83 -13.92 -22.57
CA GLY A 207 -0.90 -14.99 -22.86
C GLY A 207 -0.97 -16.18 -21.88
N PRO A 208 -0.10 -17.18 -22.03
CA PRO A 208 -0.21 -18.48 -21.36
C PRO A 208 0.21 -18.46 -19.87
N ALA A 209 0.99 -17.47 -19.45
CA ALA A 209 1.45 -17.42 -18.06
C ALA A 209 0.34 -16.98 -17.10
N GLY A 210 0.36 -17.51 -15.87
CA GLY A 210 -0.60 -17.16 -14.83
C GLY A 210 -1.97 -17.83 -14.98
N LYS A 211 -2.95 -17.27 -14.27
CA LYS A 211 -4.37 -17.70 -14.26
C LYS A 211 -5.29 -16.49 -14.30
N ASP A 212 -6.51 -16.68 -14.81
CA ASP A 212 -7.52 -15.61 -14.74
C ASP A 212 -7.89 -15.29 -13.31
N GLY A 213 -8.24 -14.02 -13.09
CA GLY A 213 -8.70 -13.51 -11.80
C GLY A 213 -7.87 -12.34 -11.30
N ALA A 214 -8.35 -11.72 -10.24
CA ALA A 214 -7.58 -10.73 -9.50
C ALA A 214 -6.28 -11.35 -8.97
N GLY A 215 -5.17 -10.62 -9.08
CA GLY A 215 -3.98 -10.89 -8.30
C GLY A 215 -4.16 -10.46 -6.84
N TYR A 216 -3.06 -10.31 -6.14
CA TYR A 216 -3.06 -9.85 -4.73
C TYR A 216 -2.45 -8.45 -4.58
N ALA A 217 -2.04 -7.84 -5.70
CA ALA A 217 -1.52 -6.49 -5.77
C ALA A 217 -2.62 -5.44 -5.62
N SER A 218 -2.21 -4.21 -5.34
CA SER A 218 -3.10 -3.05 -5.32
C SER A 218 -2.79 -2.12 -6.49
N VAL A 219 -3.83 -1.51 -7.05
CA VAL A 219 -3.75 -0.58 -8.19
C VAL A 219 -2.87 0.62 -7.88
N VAL A 220 -2.07 1.07 -8.84
CA VAL A 220 -1.32 2.34 -8.80
C VAL A 220 -1.68 3.21 -10.00
N ILE A 221 -1.43 4.53 -9.88
CA ILE A 221 -1.70 5.51 -10.94
C ILE A 221 -0.42 5.78 -11.72
N SER A 222 -0.51 5.79 -13.05
CA SER A 222 0.55 6.24 -13.96
C SER A 222 0.00 7.29 -14.92
N ASN A 223 0.83 8.28 -15.28
CA ASN A 223 0.55 9.26 -16.32
C ASN A 223 1.47 9.05 -17.55
N ALA A 224 1.94 7.83 -17.73
CA ALA A 224 2.85 7.48 -18.82
C ALA A 224 2.27 7.85 -20.20
N SER A 225 3.10 8.39 -21.05
CA SER A 225 2.76 8.85 -22.42
C SER A 225 1.65 9.92 -22.45
N GLY A 226 1.43 10.65 -21.34
CA GLY A 226 0.40 11.66 -21.21
C GLY A 226 -1.02 11.09 -21.02
N VAL A 227 -1.16 9.79 -20.74
CA VAL A 227 -2.44 9.13 -20.49
C VAL A 227 -2.51 8.71 -19.03
N LYS A 228 -3.47 9.29 -18.27
CA LYS A 228 -3.76 8.81 -16.92
C LYS A 228 -4.35 7.41 -16.99
N GLN A 229 -3.69 6.48 -16.32
CA GLN A 229 -4.04 5.07 -16.34
C GLN A 229 -3.83 4.40 -14.98
N TYR A 230 -4.60 3.37 -14.74
CA TYR A 230 -4.45 2.48 -13.60
C TYR A 230 -3.60 1.29 -14.00
N VAL A 231 -2.53 1.06 -13.26
CA VAL A 231 -1.61 -0.07 -13.48
C VAL A 231 -1.86 -1.10 -12.38
N GLN A 232 -2.12 -2.34 -12.79
CA GLN A 232 -2.44 -3.44 -11.87
C GLN A 232 -1.72 -4.73 -12.26
N LEU A 233 -1.26 -5.49 -11.27
CA LEU A 233 -0.72 -6.83 -11.45
C LEU A 233 -1.82 -7.87 -11.18
N LEU A 234 -2.34 -8.43 -12.25
CA LEU A 234 -3.41 -9.43 -12.26
C LEU A 234 -2.86 -10.85 -12.21
N GLY A 235 -3.75 -11.83 -12.15
CA GLY A 235 -3.40 -13.24 -12.29
C GLY A 235 -2.70 -13.58 -13.60
N ARG A 236 -2.97 -12.84 -14.70
CA ARG A 236 -2.34 -12.99 -16.02
C ARG A 236 -1.22 -11.98 -16.31
N GLY A 237 -0.81 -11.17 -15.33
CA GLY A 237 0.32 -10.25 -15.49
C GLY A 237 -0.03 -8.79 -15.29
N LEU A 238 0.87 -7.93 -15.73
CA LEU A 238 0.78 -6.48 -15.56
C LEU A 238 -0.08 -5.87 -16.66
N VAL A 239 -0.98 -4.96 -16.28
CA VAL A 239 -1.88 -4.26 -17.21
C VAL A 239 -1.95 -2.78 -16.94
N GLY A 240 -2.26 -2.01 -18.00
CA GLY A 240 -2.66 -0.61 -17.92
C GLY A 240 -4.07 -0.42 -18.48
N VAL A 241 -4.91 0.29 -17.71
CA VAL A 241 -6.30 0.60 -18.05
C VAL A 241 -6.50 2.12 -17.97
N ARG A 242 -7.11 2.71 -18.99
CA ARG A 242 -7.32 4.16 -19.04
C ARG A 242 -8.27 4.63 -17.92
N ALA A 243 -7.84 5.62 -17.16
CA ALA A 243 -8.57 6.06 -15.99
C ALA A 243 -9.94 6.70 -16.30
N SER A 244 -10.08 7.33 -17.49
CA SER A 244 -11.31 8.04 -17.85
C SER A 244 -12.51 7.12 -18.09
N ASP A 245 -12.30 5.96 -18.71
CA ASP A 245 -13.37 5.11 -19.25
C ASP A 245 -13.14 3.60 -19.10
N GLY A 246 -12.05 3.17 -18.47
CA GLY A 246 -11.77 1.74 -18.28
C GLY A 246 -11.26 1.02 -19.53
N LYS A 247 -10.93 1.72 -20.63
CA LYS A 247 -10.40 1.08 -21.84
C LYS A 247 -9.07 0.41 -21.53
N PHE A 248 -8.94 -0.89 -21.87
CA PHE A 248 -7.66 -1.58 -21.85
C PHE A 248 -6.66 -0.88 -22.77
N LEU A 249 -5.43 -0.66 -22.30
CA LEU A 249 -4.38 0.02 -23.05
C LEU A 249 -3.28 -0.94 -23.45
N TRP A 250 -2.73 -1.68 -22.49
CA TRP A 250 -1.61 -2.59 -22.70
C TRP A 250 -1.57 -3.68 -21.64
N GLY A 251 -0.87 -4.77 -21.95
CA GLY A 251 -0.60 -5.86 -21.03
C GLY A 251 0.79 -6.45 -21.20
N TYR A 252 1.30 -7.08 -20.13
CA TYR A 252 2.58 -7.76 -20.13
C TYR A 252 2.49 -9.04 -19.28
N ASN A 253 2.57 -10.21 -19.94
CA ASN A 253 2.25 -11.51 -19.34
C ASN A 253 3.44 -12.18 -18.64
N ARG A 254 4.70 -11.91 -19.06
CA ARG A 254 5.89 -12.69 -18.66
C ARG A 254 6.17 -12.71 -17.15
N VAL A 255 5.69 -11.72 -16.38
CA VAL A 255 5.85 -11.66 -14.91
C VAL A 255 4.76 -12.42 -14.15
N ALA A 256 3.81 -13.06 -14.85
CA ALA A 256 2.74 -13.83 -14.21
C ALA A 256 3.21 -15.23 -13.83
N ASN A 257 2.69 -15.75 -12.71
CA ASN A 257 2.80 -17.16 -12.34
C ASN A 257 1.43 -17.73 -11.98
N GLN A 258 1.33 -19.05 -11.86
CA GLN A 258 0.06 -19.75 -11.61
C GLN A 258 -0.31 -19.84 -10.12
N VAL A 259 0.54 -19.35 -9.22
CA VAL A 259 0.38 -19.50 -7.77
C VAL A 259 -0.13 -18.20 -7.15
N ALA A 260 0.66 -17.12 -7.22
CA ALA A 260 0.26 -15.82 -6.69
C ALA A 260 1.08 -14.67 -7.31
N ASN A 261 0.41 -13.64 -7.79
CA ASN A 261 0.98 -12.39 -8.27
C ASN A 261 0.63 -11.29 -7.26
N ILE A 262 1.62 -10.86 -6.45
CA ILE A 262 1.33 -10.20 -5.16
C ILE A 262 1.82 -8.75 -5.11
N SER A 263 3.07 -8.50 -5.53
CA SER A 263 3.72 -7.21 -5.27
C SER A 263 3.08 -6.07 -6.07
N THR A 264 2.73 -4.99 -5.39
CA THR A 264 2.24 -3.76 -6.04
C THR A 264 3.30 -3.24 -7.01
N PRO A 265 2.94 -2.92 -8.26
CA PRO A 265 3.87 -2.41 -9.26
C PRO A 265 4.51 -1.09 -8.83
N LEU A 266 5.73 -0.83 -9.31
CA LEU A 266 6.37 0.48 -9.24
C LEU A 266 6.18 1.20 -10.58
N VAL A 267 5.78 2.46 -10.54
CA VAL A 267 5.62 3.30 -11.74
C VAL A 267 6.41 4.58 -11.60
N ARG A 268 7.08 4.99 -12.67
CA ARG A 268 7.79 6.28 -12.74
C ARG A 268 7.90 6.75 -14.19
N ALA A 269 7.46 7.97 -14.46
CA ALA A 269 7.44 8.53 -15.82
C ALA A 269 6.77 7.56 -16.80
N ASN A 270 7.49 7.10 -17.82
CA ASN A 270 7.02 6.17 -18.84
C ASN A 270 7.40 4.72 -18.55
N TRP A 271 7.62 4.33 -17.30
CA TRP A 271 8.04 2.98 -16.94
C TRP A 271 7.16 2.36 -15.87
N ALA A 272 6.95 1.05 -16.01
CA ALA A 272 6.32 0.23 -14.98
C ALA A 272 7.20 -1.00 -14.70
N PHE A 273 7.47 -1.25 -13.41
CA PHE A 273 8.23 -2.40 -12.95
C PHE A 273 7.32 -3.31 -12.11
N ALA A 274 7.39 -4.60 -12.37
CA ALA A 274 6.69 -5.61 -11.59
C ALA A 274 7.61 -6.79 -11.27
N SER A 275 7.38 -7.42 -10.12
CA SER A 275 8.06 -8.66 -9.72
C SER A 275 7.08 -9.63 -9.10
N THR A 276 7.29 -10.90 -9.35
CA THR A 276 6.55 -11.99 -8.70
C THR A 276 7.50 -13.07 -8.22
N GLY A 277 7.11 -13.74 -7.16
CA GLY A 277 7.81 -14.90 -6.64
C GLY A 277 7.57 -16.18 -7.45
N TYR A 278 7.67 -17.32 -6.79
CA TYR A 278 7.37 -18.65 -7.36
C TYR A 278 8.15 -18.96 -8.63
N GLN A 279 9.46 -18.67 -8.59
CA GLN A 279 10.41 -18.93 -9.69
C GLN A 279 10.15 -18.12 -10.97
N THR A 280 9.46 -16.97 -10.87
CA THR A 280 9.16 -16.13 -12.03
C THR A 280 10.23 -15.09 -12.28
N GLY A 281 10.27 -14.03 -11.46
CA GLY A 281 11.24 -12.96 -11.64
C GLY A 281 10.64 -11.55 -11.68
N ALA A 282 11.27 -10.65 -12.45
CA ALA A 282 10.84 -9.25 -12.54
C ALA A 282 11.10 -8.66 -13.93
N ALA A 283 10.37 -7.62 -14.28
CA ALA A 283 10.57 -6.90 -15.53
C ALA A 283 10.35 -5.40 -15.38
N LEU A 284 11.08 -4.63 -16.18
CA LEU A 284 10.77 -3.25 -16.49
C LEU A 284 10.19 -3.16 -17.90
N VAL A 285 9.03 -2.52 -18.02
CA VAL A 285 8.41 -2.20 -19.29
C VAL A 285 8.38 -0.70 -19.51
N GLU A 286 8.68 -0.29 -20.74
CA GLU A 286 8.51 1.09 -21.21
C GLU A 286 7.09 1.23 -21.78
N LEU A 287 6.43 2.31 -21.40
CA LEU A 287 5.11 2.68 -21.88
C LEU A 287 5.24 3.82 -22.88
N SER A 288 4.89 3.59 -24.14
CA SER A 288 4.98 4.56 -25.22
C SER A 288 3.63 4.75 -25.92
N LYS A 289 3.49 5.85 -26.68
CA LYS A 289 2.28 6.09 -27.45
C LYS A 289 2.06 5.00 -28.50
N SER A 290 0.81 4.57 -28.64
CA SER A 290 0.35 3.67 -29.70
C SER A 290 -0.79 4.33 -30.48
N ALA A 291 -0.82 4.14 -31.80
CA ALA A 291 -1.86 4.67 -32.66
C ALA A 291 -3.24 4.08 -32.33
N ASP A 292 -3.31 2.78 -32.04
CA ASP A 292 -4.58 2.04 -31.89
C ASP A 292 -5.17 2.10 -30.47
N GLN A 293 -4.31 1.98 -29.46
CA GLN A 293 -4.75 1.83 -28.06
C GLN A 293 -4.41 3.02 -27.16
N GLY A 294 -3.65 3.99 -27.67
CA GLY A 294 -3.18 5.13 -26.91
C GLY A 294 -1.85 4.91 -26.20
N VAL A 295 -1.63 3.73 -25.62
CA VAL A 295 -0.37 3.34 -24.94
C VAL A 295 -0.07 1.87 -25.26
N GLN A 296 1.21 1.55 -25.46
CA GLN A 296 1.75 0.19 -25.60
C GLN A 296 2.90 -0.03 -24.62
N ALA A 297 3.14 -1.30 -24.25
CA ALA A 297 4.22 -1.70 -23.37
C ALA A 297 5.31 -2.47 -24.15
N ARG A 298 6.57 -2.15 -23.91
CA ARG A 298 7.75 -2.83 -24.45
C ARG A 298 8.67 -3.24 -23.32
N GLU A 299 9.04 -4.52 -23.25
CA GLU A 299 10.04 -4.99 -22.28
C GLU A 299 11.39 -4.30 -22.54
N LEU A 300 11.94 -3.66 -21.50
CA LEU A 300 13.31 -3.14 -21.50
C LEU A 300 14.28 -4.20 -21.00
N TYR A 301 13.94 -4.86 -19.92
CA TYR A 301 14.67 -6.00 -19.40
C TYR A 301 13.78 -6.94 -18.59
N PHE A 302 14.23 -8.18 -18.47
CA PHE A 302 13.65 -9.19 -17.58
C PHE A 302 14.74 -9.78 -16.68
N LEU A 303 14.49 -9.80 -15.37
CA LEU A 303 15.36 -10.42 -14.37
C LEU A 303 14.79 -11.79 -14.02
N PRO A 304 15.49 -12.90 -14.30
CA PRO A 304 15.03 -14.22 -13.90
C PRO A 304 15.01 -14.36 -12.38
N ALA A 305 14.21 -15.29 -11.87
CA ALA A 305 14.01 -15.51 -10.42
C ALA A 305 15.32 -15.68 -9.62
N LYS A 306 16.36 -16.27 -10.23
CA LYS A 306 17.69 -16.40 -9.61
C LYS A 306 18.36 -15.05 -9.36
N THR A 307 17.99 -13.99 -10.11
CA THR A 307 18.52 -12.65 -9.93
C THR A 307 17.62 -11.84 -9.00
N PHE A 308 16.32 -11.80 -9.30
CA PHE A 308 15.36 -11.11 -8.44
C PHE A 308 13.96 -11.69 -8.56
N GLN A 309 13.37 -12.00 -7.41
CA GLN A 309 11.96 -12.34 -7.26
C GLN A 309 11.47 -11.83 -5.90
N ASN A 310 10.44 -11.00 -5.90
CA ASN A 310 9.81 -10.51 -4.68
C ASN A 310 8.55 -11.32 -4.37
N HIS A 311 8.32 -11.65 -3.10
CA HIS A 311 7.14 -12.40 -2.66
C HIS A 311 6.00 -11.44 -2.31
N HIS A 312 5.73 -11.17 -1.03
CA HIS A 312 4.68 -10.22 -0.62
C HIS A 312 5.17 -9.00 0.15
N GLY A 313 6.47 -8.80 0.25
CA GLY A 313 7.02 -7.63 0.96
C GLY A 313 6.99 -6.32 0.17
N GLY A 314 6.77 -6.40 -1.15
CA GLY A 314 6.84 -5.23 -2.02
C GLY A 314 8.26 -4.68 -2.19
N MET A 315 8.34 -3.56 -2.89
CA MET A 315 9.59 -2.90 -3.24
C MET A 315 9.42 -1.39 -3.13
N VAL A 316 10.49 -0.64 -2.94
CA VAL A 316 10.51 0.83 -3.01
C VAL A 316 11.47 1.29 -4.08
N LEU A 317 11.15 2.39 -4.75
CA LEU A 317 12.00 3.04 -5.74
C LEU A 317 12.49 4.38 -5.18
N VAL A 318 13.76 4.42 -4.76
CA VAL A 318 14.39 5.63 -4.21
C VAL A 318 15.46 6.12 -5.19
N GLY A 319 15.31 7.34 -5.69
CA GLY A 319 16.17 7.82 -6.78
C GLY A 319 16.09 6.88 -7.99
N ASN A 320 17.21 6.36 -8.46
CA ASN A 320 17.27 5.39 -9.57
C ASN A 320 17.48 3.94 -9.10
N HIS A 321 17.12 3.60 -7.84
CA HIS A 321 17.36 2.27 -7.31
C HIS A 321 16.11 1.67 -6.67
N ILE A 322 15.85 0.40 -6.99
CA ILE A 322 14.82 -0.43 -6.37
C ILE A 322 15.44 -1.14 -5.17
N TYR A 323 14.77 -1.07 -4.03
CA TYR A 323 15.12 -1.84 -2.83
C TYR A 323 13.96 -2.75 -2.44
N GLY A 324 14.28 -3.96 -1.97
CA GLY A 324 13.29 -4.92 -1.51
C GLY A 324 13.89 -6.22 -1.02
N GLY A 325 13.05 -7.17 -0.62
CA GLY A 325 13.46 -8.51 -0.25
C GLY A 325 13.48 -9.44 -1.46
N ASN A 326 14.59 -10.15 -1.67
CA ASN A 326 14.80 -11.12 -2.76
C ASN A 326 14.65 -12.56 -2.29
N GLY A 327 14.49 -13.48 -3.24
CA GLY A 327 14.61 -14.93 -3.04
C GLY A 327 13.35 -15.58 -2.49
N GLN A 328 12.17 -15.21 -2.98
CA GLN A 328 10.88 -15.72 -2.53
C GLN A 328 10.72 -15.49 -1.01
N SER A 329 10.57 -16.55 -0.24
CA SER A 329 10.46 -16.56 1.23
C SER A 329 11.80 -16.42 1.98
N LYS A 330 12.84 -15.80 1.35
CA LYS A 330 14.13 -15.53 2.00
C LYS A 330 14.24 -14.09 2.47
N GLY A 331 13.67 -13.14 1.70
CA GLY A 331 13.66 -11.71 2.04
C GLY A 331 15.06 -11.07 2.04
N PHE A 332 16.04 -11.63 1.33
CA PHE A 332 17.39 -11.09 1.27
C PHE A 332 17.40 -9.66 0.75
N PRO A 333 17.98 -8.69 1.46
CA PRO A 333 18.04 -7.32 0.98
C PRO A 333 18.78 -7.21 -0.36
N ILE A 334 18.23 -6.43 -1.27
CA ILE A 334 18.83 -6.21 -2.58
C ILE A 334 18.61 -4.75 -3.01
N CYS A 335 19.59 -4.22 -3.75
CA CYS A 335 19.52 -2.96 -4.47
C CYS A 335 19.73 -3.21 -5.95
N ILE A 336 18.82 -2.72 -6.79
CA ILE A 336 18.83 -2.90 -8.23
C ILE A 336 18.73 -1.52 -8.90
N GLU A 337 19.60 -1.22 -9.85
CA GLU A 337 19.45 -0.03 -10.68
C GLU A 337 18.18 -0.14 -11.54
N PHE A 338 17.29 0.83 -11.40
CA PHE A 338 15.94 0.78 -11.99
C PHE A 338 15.96 0.72 -13.52
N THR A 339 16.82 1.52 -14.15
CA THR A 339 16.82 1.65 -15.62
C THR A 339 17.52 0.52 -16.36
N THR A 340 18.42 -0.20 -15.71
CA THR A 340 19.23 -1.26 -16.33
C THR A 340 18.96 -2.67 -15.79
N GLY A 341 18.35 -2.78 -14.61
CA GLY A 341 18.19 -4.03 -13.90
C GLY A 341 19.48 -4.58 -13.28
N LYS A 342 20.59 -3.83 -13.33
CA LYS A 342 21.86 -4.24 -12.74
C LYS A 342 21.75 -4.27 -11.22
N VAL A 343 22.15 -5.39 -10.61
CA VAL A 343 22.26 -5.48 -9.15
C VAL A 343 23.44 -4.62 -8.70
N ALA A 344 23.17 -3.62 -7.86
CA ALA A 344 24.19 -2.80 -7.24
C ALA A 344 24.80 -3.52 -6.04
N TRP A 345 23.97 -4.14 -5.21
CA TRP A 345 24.41 -5.00 -4.10
C TRP A 345 23.31 -5.95 -3.64
N GLY A 346 23.69 -7.00 -2.92
CA GLY A 346 22.79 -7.91 -2.20
C GLY A 346 22.13 -8.98 -3.05
N GLY A 347 20.98 -9.44 -2.57
CA GLY A 347 20.21 -10.53 -3.18
C GLY A 347 20.45 -11.89 -2.52
N ASP A 348 21.50 -12.03 -1.71
CA ASP A 348 21.90 -13.21 -0.96
C ASP A 348 22.42 -12.91 0.46
N ILE A 349 22.39 -11.63 0.86
CA ILE A 349 22.83 -11.18 2.18
C ILE A 349 21.94 -11.78 3.26
N ARG A 350 22.58 -12.51 4.19
CA ARG A 350 21.92 -13.11 5.36
C ARG A 350 22.09 -12.19 6.56
N ASN A 351 21.00 -11.99 7.28
CA ASN A 351 20.95 -11.24 8.53
C ASN A 351 20.03 -11.94 9.54
N ALA A 352 19.64 -11.29 10.62
CA ALA A 352 18.73 -11.87 11.62
C ALA A 352 17.29 -12.05 11.09
N GLY A 353 16.90 -11.35 10.03
CA GLY A 353 15.60 -11.45 9.41
C GLY A 353 15.47 -12.69 8.53
N THR A 354 14.34 -13.36 8.59
CA THR A 354 14.03 -14.54 7.75
C THR A 354 12.61 -14.49 7.22
N GLY A 355 12.38 -15.17 6.12
CA GLY A 355 11.10 -15.15 5.41
C GLY A 355 10.95 -13.92 4.52
N SER A 356 9.76 -13.68 3.99
CA SER A 356 9.47 -12.50 3.19
C SER A 356 9.67 -11.22 4.00
N ALA A 357 10.14 -10.16 3.35
CA ALA A 357 10.41 -8.88 4.01
C ALA A 357 9.62 -7.75 3.37
N ALA A 358 8.81 -7.04 4.16
CA ALA A 358 8.15 -5.80 3.76
C ALA A 358 9.08 -4.61 3.95
N VAL A 359 8.94 -3.58 3.09
CA VAL A 359 9.83 -2.41 3.12
C VAL A 359 9.05 -1.10 2.97
N VAL A 360 9.46 -0.09 3.77
CA VAL A 360 9.10 1.32 3.62
C VAL A 360 10.37 2.17 3.70
N TYR A 361 10.41 3.25 2.95
CA TYR A 361 11.51 4.22 2.99
C TYR A 361 11.11 5.47 3.78
N ALA A 362 12.04 5.98 4.59
CA ALA A 362 11.94 7.32 5.20
C ALA A 362 13.33 7.85 5.53
N ASP A 363 13.56 9.13 5.29
CA ASP A 363 14.74 9.92 5.74
C ASP A 363 16.09 9.20 5.51
N GLY A 364 16.31 8.74 4.28
CA GLY A 364 17.56 8.08 3.89
C GLY A 364 17.69 6.62 4.32
N ASN A 365 16.67 6.03 4.94
CA ASN A 365 16.70 4.66 5.44
C ASN A 365 15.53 3.81 4.94
N LEU A 366 15.76 2.50 4.89
CA LEU A 366 14.80 1.46 4.60
C LEU A 366 14.43 0.77 5.92
N TYR A 367 13.15 0.65 6.20
CA TYR A 367 12.61 -0.09 7.33
C TYR A 367 12.13 -1.43 6.81
N PHE A 368 12.95 -2.46 6.97
CA PHE A 368 12.64 -3.84 6.59
C PHE A 368 11.94 -4.55 7.75
N ARG A 369 10.78 -5.14 7.50
CA ARG A 369 10.08 -6.01 8.43
C ARG A 369 10.02 -7.41 7.87
N TYR A 370 10.65 -8.35 8.55
CA TYR A 370 10.74 -9.76 8.14
C TYR A 370 9.61 -10.60 8.73
N GLN A 371 9.32 -11.71 8.06
CA GLN A 371 8.28 -12.66 8.46
C GLN A 371 8.46 -13.22 9.86
N ASN A 372 9.70 -13.38 10.35
CA ASN A 372 10.01 -13.83 11.71
C ASN A 372 9.91 -12.71 12.77
N GLY A 373 9.37 -11.53 12.41
CA GLY A 373 9.19 -10.40 13.32
C GLY A 373 10.41 -9.53 13.53
N VAL A 374 11.55 -9.82 12.91
CA VAL A 374 12.72 -8.94 12.93
C VAL A 374 12.40 -7.68 12.11
N VAL A 375 12.69 -6.53 12.69
CA VAL A 375 12.63 -5.22 12.03
C VAL A 375 14.04 -4.65 11.97
N MET A 376 14.44 -4.21 10.77
CA MET A 376 15.81 -3.79 10.49
C MET A 376 15.83 -2.43 9.80
N LEU A 377 16.69 -1.55 10.26
CA LEU A 377 17.01 -0.28 9.62
C LEU A 377 18.22 -0.46 8.73
N ILE A 378 18.07 -0.17 7.44
CA ILE A 378 19.14 -0.31 6.44
C ILE A 378 19.28 1.04 5.73
N GLN A 379 20.49 1.54 5.56
CA GLN A 379 20.71 2.78 4.79
C GLN A 379 20.31 2.58 3.32
N ALA A 380 19.53 3.52 2.78
CA ALA A 380 19.09 3.50 1.38
C ALA A 380 20.16 4.10 0.48
N THR A 381 21.16 3.31 0.12
CA THR A 381 22.29 3.73 -0.71
C THR A 381 22.67 2.64 -1.72
N PRO A 382 23.12 2.96 -2.96
CA PRO A 382 23.59 1.98 -3.92
C PRO A 382 25.04 1.52 -3.68
N GLU A 383 25.81 2.18 -2.80
CA GLU A 383 27.21 1.88 -2.55
C GLU A 383 27.45 0.57 -1.81
N GLY A 384 26.44 0.06 -1.08
CA GLY A 384 26.55 -1.20 -0.34
C GLY A 384 25.45 -1.42 0.69
N TYR A 385 25.46 -2.57 1.32
CA TYR A 385 24.55 -2.92 2.42
C TYR A 385 25.09 -2.38 3.74
N HIS A 386 24.34 -1.50 4.39
CA HIS A 386 24.70 -0.91 5.68
C HIS A 386 23.53 -1.04 6.65
N GLU A 387 23.62 -2.01 7.57
CA GLU A 387 22.68 -2.13 8.69
C GLU A 387 22.90 -1.01 9.71
N ARG A 388 21.81 -0.37 10.15
CA ARG A 388 21.80 0.74 11.09
C ARG A 388 21.09 0.41 12.40
N GLY A 389 20.73 -0.84 12.59
CA GLY A 389 20.12 -1.36 13.80
C GLY A 389 18.98 -2.31 13.51
N SER A 390 18.65 -3.13 14.48
CA SER A 390 17.57 -4.11 14.38
C SER A 390 16.97 -4.43 15.74
N PHE A 391 15.73 -4.94 15.73
CA PHE A 391 15.04 -5.48 16.90
C PHE A 391 14.01 -6.52 16.45
N THR A 392 13.44 -7.26 17.39
CA THR A 392 12.38 -8.22 17.13
C THR A 392 11.08 -7.74 17.78
N ILE A 393 9.97 -7.77 17.03
CA ILE A 393 8.63 -7.48 17.56
C ILE A 393 8.31 -8.57 18.59
N PRO A 394 7.84 -8.21 19.81
CA PRO A 394 7.47 -9.21 20.81
C PRO A 394 6.22 -10.01 20.41
N GLY A 395 6.15 -11.29 20.79
CA GLY A 395 4.94 -12.12 20.69
C GLY A 395 4.54 -12.48 19.25
N VAL A 396 5.49 -12.64 18.35
CA VAL A 396 5.24 -13.10 16.99
C VAL A 396 4.97 -14.61 17.01
N GLU A 397 3.72 -14.98 16.76
CA GLU A 397 3.24 -16.37 16.71
C GLU A 397 2.89 -16.83 15.30
N LYS A 398 2.58 -15.89 14.40
CA LYS A 398 2.26 -16.12 13.00
C LYS A 398 3.21 -15.34 12.10
N PRO A 399 3.22 -15.61 10.79
CA PRO A 399 4.03 -14.82 9.86
C PRO A 399 3.76 -13.30 9.99
N SER A 400 4.80 -12.51 10.18
CA SER A 400 4.74 -11.06 10.41
C SER A 400 4.70 -10.32 9.06
N TRP A 401 3.53 -10.28 8.39
CA TRP A 401 3.39 -9.82 7.00
C TRP A 401 2.78 -8.43 6.82
N SER A 402 2.21 -7.82 7.85
CA SER A 402 1.68 -6.45 7.73
C SER A 402 2.82 -5.49 7.38
N HIS A 403 2.57 -4.59 6.42
CA HIS A 403 3.60 -3.64 6.01
C HIS A 403 3.84 -2.57 7.07
N PRO A 404 5.10 -2.16 7.31
CA PRO A 404 5.42 -1.06 8.22
C PRO A 404 4.92 0.27 7.68
N VAL A 405 4.57 1.20 8.59
CA VAL A 405 4.16 2.57 8.26
C VAL A 405 5.00 3.54 9.06
N VAL A 406 5.52 4.56 8.37
CA VAL A 406 6.32 5.65 8.97
C VAL A 406 5.62 6.98 8.72
N VAL A 407 5.10 7.58 9.80
CA VAL A 407 4.41 8.88 9.77
C VAL A 407 4.39 9.54 11.16
N GLY A 408 4.53 10.85 11.22
CA GLY A 408 4.50 11.62 12.47
C GLY A 408 5.66 11.29 13.42
N GLY A 409 6.84 10.94 12.87
CA GLY A 409 8.01 10.53 13.65
C GLY A 409 7.85 9.17 14.33
N LYS A 410 6.88 8.35 13.89
CA LYS A 410 6.55 7.06 14.49
C LYS A 410 6.61 5.94 13.46
N LEU A 411 6.98 4.74 13.94
CA LEU A 411 6.92 3.48 13.19
C LEU A 411 5.76 2.64 13.75
N TYR A 412 4.79 2.35 12.90
CA TYR A 412 3.63 1.54 13.23
C TYR A 412 3.83 0.12 12.69
N LEU A 413 3.72 -0.86 13.57
CA LEU A 413 3.90 -2.28 13.27
C LEU A 413 2.72 -3.06 13.84
N ARG A 414 1.79 -3.46 12.96
CA ARG A 414 0.71 -4.35 13.38
C ARG A 414 1.18 -5.80 13.35
N GLU A 415 0.96 -6.53 14.44
CA GLU A 415 1.21 -7.98 14.58
C GLU A 415 -0.06 -8.64 15.07
N GLN A 416 -0.83 -9.24 14.14
CA GLN A 416 -2.12 -9.87 14.42
C GLN A 416 -3.03 -8.95 15.25
N ASP A 417 -3.35 -9.33 16.48
CA ASP A 417 -4.23 -8.58 17.40
C ASP A 417 -3.58 -7.33 18.00
N THR A 418 -2.26 -7.15 17.85
CA THR A 418 -1.51 -6.08 18.51
C THR A 418 -0.98 -5.06 17.52
N LEU A 419 -1.10 -3.78 17.85
CA LEU A 419 -0.41 -2.67 17.17
C LEU A 419 0.67 -2.13 18.08
N TYR A 420 1.92 -2.17 17.62
CA TYR A 420 3.08 -1.57 18.26
C TYR A 420 3.41 -0.25 17.57
N VAL A 421 3.67 0.80 18.35
CA VAL A 421 4.06 2.12 17.83
C VAL A 421 5.35 2.56 18.52
N TYR A 422 6.39 2.74 17.74
CA TYR A 422 7.72 3.14 18.20
C TYR A 422 8.00 4.60 17.85
N ASP A 423 8.67 5.31 18.72
CA ASP A 423 9.19 6.66 18.44
C ASP A 423 10.53 6.51 17.71
N ILE A 424 10.60 6.99 16.48
CA ILE A 424 11.79 6.88 15.63
C ILE A 424 12.43 8.24 15.34
N ARG A 425 12.06 9.29 16.06
CA ARG A 425 12.68 10.59 15.93
C ARG A 425 14.13 10.55 16.43
N LYS A 426 14.97 11.37 15.84
CA LYS A 426 16.31 11.60 16.34
C LYS A 426 16.21 12.12 17.77
N ALA A 427 16.99 11.56 18.68
CA ALA A 427 17.12 12.10 20.04
C ALA A 427 17.62 13.56 19.97
N ALA A 428 17.04 14.42 20.81
CA ALA A 428 17.41 15.83 20.89
C ALA A 428 18.85 16.00 21.41
#